data_7fe2b81966fc55fe17382c0bb1d4a341
#
_entry.id   7fe2b81966fc55fe17382c0bb1d4a341
#
_cell.length_a   1.000
_cell.length_b   1.000
_cell.length_c   1.000
_cell.angle_alpha   90.00
_cell.angle_beta   90.00
_cell.angle_gamma   90.00
#
_symmetry.space_group_name_H-M   'P 1'
#
loop_
_entity.id
_entity.type
_entity.pdbx_description
1 polymer ?
#
loop_
_entity_poly.entity_id
_entity_poly.type
_entity_poly.pdbx_seq_one_letter_code
_entity_poly.pdbx_strand_id
1 'polypeptide(L)'
;MVMKGQFLERPTLIPLANALVLEGVSHRGERRPGVLVLPPPPAEGGGMDHVVGAEIAFAVSQAGYQCLRFNFRGVGASQGKPSNDEADLLEDALAAWELARDNAGGVAPLVVSIGSSAQLARRLTERVAVSGLAMVHPGASPFVPPVPHLVVLPELEGSAARKAWAALLDAEALSIVMGADRGYHRNLPQVGKALVALLRQVEASTWNP
;
A
#
# COMPACT_ATOMS: atom_id res chain seq x y z
N MET A 1 -27.54 5.16 11.79
CA MET A 1 -27.42 4.22 10.65
C MET A 1 -25.92 4.00 10.45
N VAL A 2 -25.40 2.84 10.82
CA VAL A 2 -23.96 2.56 10.71
C VAL A 2 -23.67 2.17 9.28
N MET A 3 -22.75 2.87 8.61
CA MET A 3 -22.41 2.57 7.23
C MET A 3 -21.73 1.20 7.11
N LYS A 4 -22.06 0.44 6.06
CA LYS A 4 -21.61 -0.96 5.84
C LYS A 4 -20.09 -1.19 5.89
N GLY A 5 -19.26 -0.16 5.83
CA GLY A 5 -17.78 -0.26 5.89
C GLY A 5 -17.17 -0.12 7.28
N GLN A 6 -17.85 0.55 8.22
CA GLN A 6 -17.27 0.85 9.55
C GLN A 6 -17.09 -0.39 10.45
N PHE A 7 -17.84 -1.46 10.22
CA PHE A 7 -17.67 -2.70 10.98
C PHE A 7 -16.45 -3.53 10.59
N LEU A 8 -15.77 -3.17 9.51
CA LEU A 8 -14.60 -3.91 9.03
C LEU A 8 -13.30 -3.40 9.64
N GLU A 9 -13.28 -2.16 10.14
CA GLU A 9 -12.11 -1.54 10.74
C GLU A 9 -11.90 -2.01 12.19
N ARG A 10 -10.67 -2.38 12.51
CA ARG A 10 -10.25 -2.77 13.85
C ARG A 10 -8.92 -2.12 14.18
N PRO A 11 -8.85 -1.40 15.30
CA PRO A 11 -7.57 -0.96 15.83
C PRO A 11 -6.64 -2.17 15.99
N THR A 12 -5.40 -2.01 15.62
CA THR A 12 -4.41 -3.06 15.59
C THR A 12 -3.09 -2.52 16.14
N LEU A 13 -2.40 -3.33 16.94
CA LEU A 13 -1.08 -3.03 17.46
C LEU A 13 -0.06 -3.93 16.76
N ILE A 14 1.04 -3.35 16.30
CA ILE A 14 2.11 -4.03 15.59
C ILE A 14 3.37 -3.97 16.45
N PRO A 15 3.76 -5.07 17.12
CA PRO A 15 4.93 -5.09 17.96
C PRO A 15 6.22 -5.09 17.12
N LEU A 16 7.21 -4.30 17.53
CA LEU A 16 8.56 -4.32 16.98
C LEU A 16 9.50 -5.14 17.87
N ALA A 17 10.60 -5.62 17.31
CA ALA A 17 11.60 -6.41 18.04
C ALA A 17 12.23 -5.65 19.22
N ASN A 18 12.32 -4.31 19.13
CA ASN A 18 12.84 -3.43 20.16
C ASN A 18 11.82 -3.02 21.25
N ALA A 19 10.70 -3.79 21.35
CA ALA A 19 9.60 -3.58 22.29
C ALA A 19 8.76 -2.29 22.04
N LEU A 20 8.99 -1.57 20.97
CA LEU A 20 8.08 -0.51 20.53
C LEU A 20 6.84 -1.13 19.89
N VAL A 21 5.75 -0.35 19.84
CA VAL A 21 4.49 -0.78 19.23
C VAL A 21 4.02 0.28 18.25
N LEU A 22 3.71 -0.14 17.02
CA LEU A 22 3.11 0.73 16.03
C LEU A 22 1.59 0.65 16.09
N GLU A 23 0.96 1.76 15.78
CA GLU A 23 -0.48 1.86 15.58
C GLU A 23 -0.86 1.42 14.17
N GLY A 24 -1.95 0.68 14.06
CA GLY A 24 -2.51 0.32 12.77
C GLY A 24 -4.02 0.13 12.81
N VAL A 25 -4.59 -0.02 11.63
CA VAL A 25 -6.00 -0.38 11.41
C VAL A 25 -6.04 -1.54 10.43
N SER A 26 -6.65 -2.63 10.86
CA SER A 26 -6.91 -3.79 10.01
C SER A 26 -8.35 -3.85 9.56
N HIS A 27 -8.56 -4.22 8.31
CA HIS A 27 -9.87 -4.48 7.71
C HIS A 27 -10.02 -5.98 7.49
N ARG A 28 -11.19 -6.51 7.82
CA ARG A 28 -11.48 -7.92 7.60
C ARG A 28 -11.78 -8.23 6.13
N GLY A 29 -11.42 -9.44 5.72
CA GLY A 29 -11.75 -10.02 4.44
C GLY A 29 -11.41 -11.50 4.44
N GLU A 30 -12.00 -12.27 3.54
CA GLU A 30 -11.78 -13.72 3.42
C GLU A 30 -10.95 -14.08 2.19
N ARG A 31 -10.88 -13.16 1.22
CA ARG A 31 -10.12 -13.36 -0.01
C ARG A 31 -8.63 -13.15 0.20
N ARG A 32 -7.83 -13.80 -0.64
CA ARG A 32 -6.36 -13.77 -0.63
C ARG A 32 -5.84 -13.27 -1.98
N PRO A 33 -4.69 -12.58 -1.99
CA PRO A 33 -3.86 -12.20 -0.83
C PRO A 33 -4.48 -11.07 0.00
N GLY A 34 -3.98 -10.86 1.23
CA GLY A 34 -4.23 -9.64 1.99
C GLY A 34 -3.46 -8.45 1.38
N VAL A 35 -3.76 -7.24 1.84
CA VAL A 35 -3.12 -5.99 1.39
C VAL A 35 -2.43 -5.30 2.55
N LEU A 36 -1.17 -4.90 2.36
CA LEU A 36 -0.44 -3.99 3.24
C LEU A 36 -0.27 -2.64 2.56
N VAL A 37 -0.71 -1.57 3.21
CA VAL A 37 -0.52 -0.19 2.72
C VAL A 37 0.62 0.47 3.47
N LEU A 38 1.68 0.83 2.75
CA LEU A 38 2.77 1.69 3.22
C LEU A 38 2.39 3.15 2.98
N PRO A 39 2.14 3.94 4.03
CA PRO A 39 1.82 5.37 3.86
C PRO A 39 3.06 6.14 3.38
N PRO A 40 2.92 7.40 2.94
CA PRO A 40 4.09 8.27 2.74
C PRO A 40 4.94 8.34 4.01
N PRO A 41 6.26 8.56 3.89
CA PRO A 41 7.13 8.65 5.06
C PRO A 41 6.76 9.82 6.00
N PRO A 42 7.18 9.79 7.28
CA PRO A 42 6.92 10.86 8.23
C PRO A 42 7.37 12.25 7.75
N ALA A 43 8.49 12.33 7.02
CA ALA A 43 8.97 13.59 6.41
C ALA A 43 7.98 14.23 5.43
N GLU A 44 7.10 13.44 4.83
CA GLU A 44 6.04 13.91 3.94
C GLU A 44 4.70 14.13 4.67
N GLY A 45 4.71 14.06 6.01
CA GLY A 45 3.51 14.15 6.84
C GLY A 45 2.58 12.94 6.66
N GLY A 46 3.14 11.80 6.24
CA GLY A 46 2.36 10.60 5.95
C GLY A 46 1.94 9.85 7.21
N GLY A 47 0.81 9.16 7.11
CA GLY A 47 0.25 8.31 8.13
C GLY A 47 -0.86 7.42 7.57
N MET A 48 -1.38 6.53 8.38
CA MET A 48 -2.42 5.56 7.97
C MET A 48 -3.72 6.23 7.53
N ASP A 49 -3.96 7.48 7.94
CA ASP A 49 -5.15 8.26 7.57
C ASP A 49 -4.99 9.05 6.27
N HIS A 50 -3.88 8.84 5.55
CA HIS A 50 -3.69 9.42 4.22
C HIS A 50 -4.86 9.05 3.32
N VAL A 51 -5.46 10.06 2.65
CA VAL A 51 -6.73 9.90 1.91
C VAL A 51 -6.68 8.78 0.86
N VAL A 52 -5.56 8.64 0.15
CA VAL A 52 -5.36 7.56 -0.83
C VAL A 52 -5.30 6.19 -0.13
N GLY A 53 -4.64 6.10 1.03
CA GLY A 53 -4.57 4.86 1.81
C GLY A 53 -5.94 4.44 2.34
N ALA A 54 -6.75 5.40 2.77
CA ALA A 54 -8.12 5.15 3.22
C ALA A 54 -9.02 4.65 2.07
N GLU A 55 -8.94 5.27 0.90
CA GLU A 55 -9.67 4.81 -0.29
C GLU A 55 -9.27 3.40 -0.71
N ILE A 56 -7.96 3.10 -0.74
CA ILE A 56 -7.46 1.77 -1.04
C ILE A 56 -8.06 0.75 -0.07
N ALA A 57 -7.95 1.01 1.24
CA ALA A 57 -8.48 0.11 2.26
C ALA A 57 -9.99 -0.09 2.13
N PHE A 58 -10.74 0.97 1.84
CA PHE A 58 -12.17 0.89 1.57
C PHE A 58 -12.46 0.01 0.36
N ALA A 59 -11.85 0.28 -0.79
CA ALA A 59 -12.11 -0.42 -2.03
C ALA A 59 -11.77 -1.92 -1.94
N VAL A 60 -10.59 -2.27 -1.38
CA VAL A 60 -10.17 -3.68 -1.26
C VAL A 60 -11.00 -4.43 -0.24
N SER A 61 -11.42 -3.79 0.86
CA SER A 61 -12.31 -4.40 1.86
C SER A 61 -13.71 -4.64 1.30
N GLN A 62 -14.25 -3.71 0.51
CA GLN A 62 -15.52 -3.90 -0.20
C GLN A 62 -15.45 -5.05 -1.21
N ALA A 63 -14.27 -5.30 -1.79
CA ALA A 63 -14.03 -6.44 -2.67
C ALA A 63 -13.78 -7.77 -1.92
N GLY A 64 -13.79 -7.76 -0.58
CA GLY A 64 -13.65 -8.93 0.27
C GLY A 64 -12.22 -9.30 0.67
N TYR A 65 -11.23 -8.46 0.39
CA TYR A 65 -9.84 -8.68 0.80
C TYR A 65 -9.53 -8.05 2.14
N GLN A 66 -8.61 -8.63 2.89
CA GLN A 66 -8.05 -8.02 4.08
C GLN A 66 -7.14 -6.84 3.72
N CYS A 67 -7.10 -5.83 4.60
CA CYS A 67 -6.21 -4.69 4.44
C CYS A 67 -5.64 -4.27 5.79
N LEU A 68 -4.33 -4.03 5.85
CA LEU A 68 -3.64 -3.43 6.99
C LEU A 68 -3.08 -2.07 6.57
N ARG A 69 -3.43 -1.03 7.30
CA ARG A 69 -2.80 0.31 7.28
C ARG A 69 -2.13 0.54 8.62
N PHE A 70 -1.02 1.26 8.64
CA PHE A 70 -0.30 1.54 9.88
C PHE A 70 0.39 2.90 9.85
N ASN A 71 0.80 3.36 11.01
CA ASN A 71 1.64 4.53 11.21
C ASN A 71 3.08 4.09 11.49
N PHE A 72 4.06 4.69 10.81
CA PHE A 72 5.47 4.54 11.15
C PHE A 72 5.73 5.00 12.60
N ARG A 73 6.86 4.56 13.18
CA ARG A 73 7.27 4.98 14.53
C ARG A 73 7.20 6.49 14.72
N GLY A 74 6.69 6.92 15.87
CA GLY A 74 6.53 8.32 16.22
C GLY A 74 5.46 9.09 15.46
N VAL A 75 4.64 8.43 14.62
CA VAL A 75 3.50 9.03 13.93
C VAL A 75 2.21 8.57 14.61
N GLY A 76 1.25 9.47 14.81
CA GLY A 76 -0.02 9.18 15.49
C GLY A 76 0.21 8.61 16.88
N ALA A 77 -0.38 7.45 17.20
CA ALA A 77 -0.19 6.74 18.46
C ALA A 77 0.94 5.69 18.41
N SER A 78 1.69 5.59 17.31
CA SER A 78 2.88 4.73 17.23
C SER A 78 3.97 5.22 18.19
N GLN A 79 4.54 4.29 18.94
CA GLN A 79 5.61 4.59 19.88
C GLN A 79 6.94 4.92 19.16
N GLY A 80 7.89 5.45 19.92
CA GLY A 80 9.21 5.84 19.41
C GLY A 80 9.29 7.30 18.99
N LYS A 81 10.36 7.64 18.30
CA LYS A 81 10.58 8.97 17.71
C LYS A 81 10.35 8.89 16.19
N PRO A 82 9.75 9.92 15.58
CA PRO A 82 9.68 9.98 14.13
C PRO A 82 11.07 9.80 13.51
N SER A 83 11.16 8.91 12.52
CA SER A 83 12.42 8.65 11.82
C SER A 83 12.16 8.68 10.31
N ASN A 84 13.17 9.17 9.56
CA ASN A 84 13.22 9.07 8.11
C ASN A 84 14.42 8.21 7.67
N ASP A 85 15.09 7.57 8.63
CA ASP A 85 16.13 6.59 8.33
C ASP A 85 15.52 5.37 7.62
N GLU A 86 16.14 4.95 6.53
CA GLU A 86 15.62 3.83 5.72
C GLU A 86 15.57 2.53 6.53
N ALA A 87 16.53 2.30 7.42
CA ALA A 87 16.56 1.08 8.23
C ALA A 87 15.41 1.04 9.24
N ASP A 88 15.11 2.17 9.89
CA ASP A 88 13.97 2.30 10.81
C ASP A 88 12.64 2.09 10.09
N LEU A 89 12.46 2.73 8.93
CA LEU A 89 11.24 2.59 8.13
C LEU A 89 11.07 1.16 7.61
N LEU A 90 12.18 0.50 7.25
CA LEU A 90 12.15 -0.89 6.80
C LEU A 90 11.82 -1.86 7.94
N GLU A 91 12.34 -1.63 9.15
CA GLU A 91 11.99 -2.41 10.34
C GLU A 91 10.48 -2.33 10.62
N ASP A 92 9.92 -1.11 10.58
CA ASP A 92 8.49 -0.88 10.77
C ASP A 92 7.65 -1.58 9.68
N ALA A 93 8.07 -1.47 8.43
CA ALA A 93 7.39 -2.09 7.29
C ALA A 93 7.45 -3.62 7.35
N LEU A 94 8.57 -4.20 7.81
CA LEU A 94 8.72 -5.65 7.99
C LEU A 94 7.77 -6.18 9.07
N ALA A 95 7.67 -5.51 10.22
CA ALA A 95 6.74 -5.89 11.28
C ALA A 95 5.28 -5.80 10.82
N ALA A 96 4.93 -4.75 10.07
CA ALA A 96 3.60 -4.62 9.47
C ALA A 96 3.33 -5.70 8.41
N TRP A 97 4.34 -6.07 7.62
CA TRP A 97 4.25 -7.16 6.65
C TRP A 97 4.01 -8.53 7.34
N GLU A 98 4.72 -8.84 8.42
CA GLU A 98 4.52 -10.07 9.19
C GLU A 98 3.08 -10.17 9.69
N LEU A 99 2.56 -9.11 10.30
CA LEU A 99 1.17 -9.09 10.77
C LEU A 99 0.17 -9.22 9.61
N ALA A 100 0.41 -8.55 8.48
CA ALA A 100 -0.46 -8.66 7.31
C ALA A 100 -0.49 -10.07 6.74
N ARG A 101 0.67 -10.75 6.68
CA ARG A 101 0.80 -12.14 6.27
C ARG A 101 0.07 -13.08 7.23
N ASP A 102 0.26 -12.91 8.53
CA ASP A 102 -0.37 -13.76 9.55
C ASP A 102 -1.89 -13.61 9.54
N ASN A 103 -2.39 -12.38 9.42
CA ASN A 103 -3.82 -12.11 9.24
C ASN A 103 -4.38 -12.79 7.97
N ALA A 104 -3.55 -12.94 6.92
CA ALA A 104 -3.92 -13.61 5.67
C ALA A 104 -3.69 -15.13 5.70
N GLY A 105 -3.47 -15.73 6.87
CA GLY A 105 -3.25 -17.17 7.01
C GLY A 105 -1.91 -17.66 6.44
N GLY A 106 -0.87 -16.82 6.51
CA GLY A 106 0.48 -17.13 6.02
C GLY A 106 0.73 -16.78 4.55
N VAL A 107 -0.30 -16.30 3.82
CA VAL A 107 -0.16 -15.86 2.43
C VAL A 107 0.53 -14.51 2.38
N ALA A 108 1.58 -14.38 1.56
CA ALA A 108 2.28 -13.12 1.37
C ALA A 108 1.33 -12.01 0.89
N PRO A 109 1.31 -10.83 1.52
CA PRO A 109 0.40 -9.76 1.13
C PRO A 109 0.81 -9.12 -0.21
N LEU A 110 -0.15 -8.53 -0.91
CA LEU A 110 0.12 -7.52 -1.91
C LEU A 110 0.48 -6.22 -1.17
N VAL A 111 1.60 -5.61 -1.53
CA VAL A 111 2.05 -4.35 -0.93
C VAL A 111 1.61 -3.18 -1.80
N VAL A 112 1.08 -2.15 -1.16
CA VAL A 112 0.75 -0.87 -1.81
C VAL A 112 1.59 0.22 -1.17
N SER A 113 2.35 0.95 -1.96
CA SER A 113 3.11 2.12 -1.50
C SER A 113 2.52 3.42 -2.03
N ILE A 114 2.60 4.48 -1.24
CA ILE A 114 2.11 5.81 -1.59
C ILE A 114 3.29 6.79 -1.54
N GLY A 115 3.44 7.58 -2.61
CA GLY A 115 4.51 8.58 -2.68
C GLY A 115 5.91 7.97 -2.69
N SER A 116 6.83 8.58 -1.97
CA SER A 116 8.23 8.14 -1.91
C SER A 116 8.44 6.80 -1.20
N SER A 117 7.42 6.26 -0.49
CA SER A 117 7.46 4.90 0.06
C SER A 117 7.60 3.81 -1.01
N ALA A 118 7.55 4.16 -2.30
CA ALA A 118 7.86 3.23 -3.39
C ALA A 118 9.28 2.66 -3.28
N GLN A 119 10.27 3.45 -2.86
CA GLN A 119 11.64 2.95 -2.67
C GLN A 119 11.73 2.03 -1.45
N LEU A 120 11.02 2.34 -0.37
CA LEU A 120 10.90 1.45 0.79
C LEU A 120 10.22 0.13 0.40
N ALA A 121 9.14 0.18 -0.39
CA ALA A 121 8.48 -1.02 -0.90
C ALA A 121 9.43 -1.89 -1.75
N ARG A 122 10.27 -1.28 -2.59
CA ARG A 122 11.33 -2.00 -3.31
C ARG A 122 12.26 -2.73 -2.34
N ARG A 123 12.77 -2.03 -1.32
CA ARG A 123 13.65 -2.64 -0.29
C ARG A 123 12.94 -3.78 0.47
N LEU A 124 11.66 -3.61 0.74
CA LEU A 124 10.87 -4.65 1.38
C LEU A 124 10.81 -5.92 0.51
N THR A 125 10.62 -5.78 -0.81
CA THR A 125 10.59 -6.94 -1.74
C THR A 125 11.94 -7.65 -1.87
N GLU A 126 13.06 -7.01 -1.52
CA GLU A 126 14.38 -7.62 -1.46
C GLU A 126 14.57 -8.50 -0.18
N ARG A 127 13.71 -8.32 0.82
CA ARG A 127 13.81 -9.00 2.13
C ARG A 127 12.74 -10.07 2.33
N VAL A 128 11.56 -9.87 1.78
CA VAL A 128 10.41 -10.77 1.99
C VAL A 128 9.62 -10.98 0.69
N ALA A 129 8.94 -12.12 0.61
CA ALA A 129 8.05 -12.40 -0.50
C ALA A 129 6.81 -11.49 -0.45
N VAL A 130 6.39 -10.98 -1.59
CA VAL A 130 5.11 -10.29 -1.75
C VAL A 130 4.36 -10.92 -2.93
N SER A 131 3.04 -10.94 -2.87
CA SER A 131 2.23 -11.49 -3.97
C SER A 131 2.07 -10.51 -5.14
N GLY A 132 2.36 -9.25 -4.92
CA GLY A 132 2.34 -8.18 -5.91
C GLY A 132 2.73 -6.85 -5.29
N LEU A 133 3.02 -5.86 -6.14
CA LEU A 133 3.39 -4.51 -5.71
C LEU A 133 2.59 -3.47 -6.49
N ALA A 134 1.85 -2.61 -5.79
CA ALA A 134 1.24 -1.43 -6.38
C ALA A 134 1.92 -0.16 -5.85
N MET A 135 2.14 0.79 -6.72
CA MET A 135 2.79 2.05 -6.38
C MET A 135 1.89 3.21 -6.83
N VAL A 136 1.40 3.97 -5.87
CA VAL A 136 0.55 5.13 -6.14
C VAL A 136 1.40 6.39 -6.04
N HIS A 137 1.54 7.09 -7.14
CA HIS A 137 2.32 8.33 -7.23
C HIS A 137 3.80 8.18 -6.77
N PRO A 138 4.55 7.19 -7.30
CA PRO A 138 5.86 6.79 -6.75
C PRO A 138 7.03 7.74 -7.05
N GLY A 139 6.78 8.95 -7.59
CA GLY A 139 7.84 9.86 -8.00
C GLY A 139 8.53 9.45 -9.31
N ALA A 140 9.71 10.03 -9.60
CA ALA A 140 10.40 9.94 -10.90
C ALA A 140 11.56 8.92 -10.94
N SER A 141 11.66 8.03 -9.97
CA SER A 141 12.72 7.00 -9.91
C SER A 141 12.13 5.60 -10.21
N PRO A 142 11.89 5.27 -11.47
CA PRO A 142 11.20 4.04 -11.84
C PRO A 142 12.08 2.80 -11.67
N PHE A 143 11.41 1.68 -11.38
CA PHE A 143 11.98 0.34 -11.37
C PHE A 143 10.90 -0.70 -11.74
N VAL A 144 11.30 -1.88 -12.20
CA VAL A 144 10.40 -2.99 -12.51
C VAL A 144 10.49 -4.00 -11.36
N PRO A 145 9.42 -4.21 -10.58
CA PRO A 145 9.39 -5.28 -9.60
C PRO A 145 9.37 -6.67 -10.26
N PRO A 146 10.01 -7.70 -9.66
CA PRO A 146 9.97 -9.06 -10.19
C PRO A 146 8.68 -9.84 -9.84
N VAL A 147 7.61 -9.13 -9.58
CA VAL A 147 6.29 -9.65 -9.19
C VAL A 147 5.19 -8.92 -9.98
N PRO A 148 3.96 -9.43 -10.04
CA PRO A 148 2.84 -8.68 -10.62
C PRO A 148 2.77 -7.28 -10.01
N HIS A 149 2.69 -6.26 -10.85
CA HIS A 149 2.77 -4.88 -10.36
C HIS A 149 1.87 -3.92 -11.12
N LEU A 150 1.60 -2.77 -10.47
CA LEU A 150 0.81 -1.68 -11.03
C LEU A 150 1.37 -0.34 -10.54
N VAL A 151 1.51 0.60 -11.45
CA VAL A 151 1.78 2.01 -11.11
C VAL A 151 0.54 2.83 -11.40
N VAL A 152 0.11 3.61 -10.43
CA VAL A 152 -1.04 4.52 -10.56
C VAL A 152 -0.54 5.95 -10.50
N LEU A 153 -0.75 6.71 -11.57
CA LEU A 153 -0.34 8.11 -11.68
C LEU A 153 -1.54 9.03 -11.91
N PRO A 154 -1.54 10.24 -11.34
CA PRO A 154 -2.52 11.25 -11.67
C PRO A 154 -2.21 11.88 -13.04
N GLU A 155 -3.26 12.21 -13.81
CA GLU A 155 -3.06 12.81 -15.13
C GLU A 155 -2.37 14.17 -15.08
N LEU A 156 -2.72 14.99 -14.07
CA LEU A 156 -2.23 16.36 -13.92
C LEU A 156 -0.85 16.44 -13.26
N GLU A 157 -0.21 15.30 -13.00
CA GLU A 157 1.18 15.29 -12.55
C GLU A 157 2.13 15.71 -13.67
N GLY A 158 3.28 16.27 -13.27
CA GLY A 158 4.32 16.68 -14.20
C GLY A 158 4.73 15.58 -15.18
N SER A 159 4.92 15.95 -16.44
CA SER A 159 5.18 15.00 -17.55
C SER A 159 6.41 14.11 -17.37
N ALA A 160 7.37 14.50 -16.50
CA ALA A 160 8.63 13.77 -16.31
C ALA A 160 8.43 12.40 -15.62
N ALA A 161 7.73 12.35 -14.50
CA ALA A 161 7.46 11.09 -13.81
C ALA A 161 6.64 10.15 -14.71
N ARG A 162 5.57 10.64 -15.32
CA ARG A 162 4.75 9.85 -16.23
C ARG A 162 5.55 9.29 -17.42
N LYS A 163 6.40 10.10 -18.04
CA LYS A 163 7.27 9.65 -19.14
C LYS A 163 8.27 8.60 -18.68
N ALA A 164 8.88 8.78 -17.51
CA ALA A 164 9.84 7.85 -16.95
C ALA A 164 9.22 6.47 -16.70
N TRP A 165 8.02 6.42 -16.09
CA TRP A 165 7.31 5.16 -15.85
C TRP A 165 6.78 4.53 -17.14
N ALA A 166 6.21 5.32 -18.06
CA ALA A 166 5.70 4.81 -19.33
C ALA A 166 6.81 4.29 -20.27
N ALA A 167 8.04 4.75 -20.11
CA ALA A 167 9.18 4.24 -20.86
C ALA A 167 9.69 2.88 -20.34
N LEU A 168 9.34 2.50 -19.12
CA LEU A 168 9.84 1.31 -18.45
C LEU A 168 8.80 0.19 -18.32
N LEU A 169 7.52 0.54 -18.24
CA LEU A 169 6.43 -0.39 -17.95
C LEU A 169 5.56 -0.63 -19.17
N ASP A 170 5.03 -1.83 -19.27
CA ASP A 170 3.95 -2.14 -20.20
C ASP A 170 2.67 -1.37 -19.85
N ALA A 171 1.85 -1.10 -20.86
CA ALA A 171 0.62 -0.32 -20.68
C ALA A 171 -0.36 -0.93 -19.63
N GLU A 172 -0.34 -2.25 -19.46
CA GLU A 172 -1.17 -2.97 -18.48
C GLU A 172 -0.71 -2.74 -17.04
N ALA A 173 0.58 -2.44 -16.84
CA ALA A 173 1.15 -2.14 -15.53
C ALA A 173 1.08 -0.64 -15.15
N LEU A 174 0.49 0.20 -16.01
CA LEU A 174 0.38 1.64 -15.79
C LEU A 174 -1.08 2.11 -15.88
N SER A 175 -1.59 2.67 -14.81
CA SER A 175 -2.92 3.27 -14.74
C SER A 175 -2.82 4.80 -14.57
N ILE A 176 -3.42 5.54 -15.49
CA ILE A 176 -3.52 7.00 -15.39
C ILE A 176 -4.92 7.38 -14.90
N VAL A 177 -5.01 8.06 -13.77
CA VAL A 177 -6.27 8.56 -13.24
C VAL A 177 -6.59 9.91 -13.88
N MET A 178 -7.50 9.88 -14.85
CA MET A 178 -7.87 11.06 -15.64
C MET A 178 -8.48 12.15 -14.75
N GLY A 179 -8.09 13.41 -14.97
CA GLY A 179 -8.54 14.56 -14.22
C GLY A 179 -8.04 14.64 -12.77
N ALA A 180 -7.23 13.68 -12.32
CA ALA A 180 -6.66 13.71 -10.98
C ALA A 180 -5.41 14.58 -10.92
N ASP A 181 -5.30 15.34 -9.85
CA ASP A 181 -4.08 16.01 -9.42
C ASP A 181 -3.25 15.08 -8.48
N ARG A 182 -2.11 15.57 -8.01
CA ARG A 182 -1.18 14.85 -7.14
C ARG A 182 -1.82 14.36 -5.83
N GLY A 183 -2.80 15.08 -5.31
CA GLY A 183 -3.56 14.72 -4.09
C GLY A 183 -4.75 13.82 -4.35
N TYR A 184 -5.04 13.50 -5.62
CA TYR A 184 -6.25 12.76 -6.03
C TYR A 184 -7.55 13.39 -5.51
N HIS A 185 -7.62 14.73 -5.41
CA HIS A 185 -8.84 15.44 -4.98
C HIS A 185 -10.03 15.17 -5.91
N ARG A 186 -9.76 14.69 -7.12
CA ARG A 186 -10.77 14.24 -8.08
C ARG A 186 -10.48 12.80 -8.50
N ASN A 187 -11.55 12.02 -8.69
CA ASN A 187 -11.49 10.66 -9.21
C ASN A 187 -10.71 9.67 -8.33
N LEU A 188 -10.56 9.95 -7.02
CA LEU A 188 -9.93 9.09 -6.05
C LEU A 188 -10.41 7.61 -6.12
N PRO A 189 -11.72 7.28 -6.30
CA PRO A 189 -12.19 5.91 -6.43
C PRO A 189 -11.58 5.12 -7.61
N GLN A 190 -10.98 5.77 -8.59
CA GLN A 190 -10.28 5.07 -9.68
C GLN A 190 -9.00 4.37 -9.18
N VAL A 191 -8.35 4.93 -8.15
CA VAL A 191 -7.20 4.29 -7.51
C VAL A 191 -7.62 2.94 -6.90
N GLY A 192 -8.69 2.94 -6.09
CA GLY A 192 -9.24 1.72 -5.49
C GLY A 192 -9.65 0.67 -6.52
N LYS A 193 -10.29 1.10 -7.61
CA LYS A 193 -10.69 0.19 -8.72
C LYS A 193 -9.48 -0.45 -9.39
N ALA A 194 -8.42 0.31 -9.67
CA ALA A 194 -7.20 -0.20 -10.28
C ALA A 194 -6.53 -1.24 -9.38
N LEU A 195 -6.48 -0.99 -8.07
CA LEU A 195 -5.95 -1.93 -7.08
C LEU A 195 -6.75 -3.24 -7.01
N VAL A 196 -8.07 -3.15 -7.00
CA VAL A 196 -8.95 -4.34 -6.97
C VAL A 196 -8.77 -5.16 -8.26
N ALA A 197 -8.53 -4.53 -9.40
CA ALA A 197 -8.23 -5.25 -10.64
C ALA A 197 -6.92 -6.05 -10.54
N LEU A 198 -5.84 -5.43 -10.04
CA LEU A 198 -4.57 -6.13 -9.80
C LEU A 198 -4.74 -7.29 -8.80
N LEU A 199 -5.47 -7.08 -7.69
CA LEU A 199 -5.74 -8.13 -6.70
C LEU A 199 -6.41 -9.34 -7.32
N ARG A 200 -7.42 -9.13 -8.17
CA ARG A 200 -8.12 -10.23 -8.86
C ARG A 200 -7.19 -10.99 -9.82
N GLN A 201 -6.30 -10.28 -10.51
CA GLN A 201 -5.30 -10.88 -11.37
C GLN A 201 -4.30 -11.74 -10.58
N VAL A 202 -3.80 -11.22 -9.44
CA VAL A 202 -2.89 -11.94 -8.54
C VAL A 202 -3.59 -13.18 -7.95
N GLU A 203 -4.82 -13.03 -7.46
CA GLU A 203 -5.62 -14.15 -6.93
C GLU A 203 -5.80 -15.25 -7.98
N ALA A 204 -6.14 -14.89 -9.22
CA ALA A 204 -6.32 -15.85 -10.31
C ALA A 204 -5.02 -16.59 -10.68
N SER A 205 -3.86 -15.92 -10.60
CA SER A 205 -2.56 -16.52 -10.93
C SER A 205 -2.03 -17.44 -9.81
N THR A 206 -2.40 -17.19 -8.56
CA THR A 206 -1.95 -18.01 -7.40
C THR A 206 -2.85 -19.22 -7.15
N TRP A 207 -4.06 -19.25 -7.66
CA TRP A 207 -5.07 -20.28 -7.43
C TRP A 207 -5.35 -21.14 -8.66
N ASN A 208 -4.41 -21.29 -9.56
CA ASN A 208 -4.54 -22.27 -10.65
C ASN A 208 -3.95 -23.61 -10.15
N PRO A 209 -4.79 -24.62 -9.82
CA PRO A 209 -4.34 -25.92 -9.33
C PRO A 209 -3.59 -26.70 -10.39
#